data_78b961b08cbbe8ce142a6de3151bb7e1
#
_entry.id   78b961b08cbbe8ce142a6de3151bb7e1
#
_cell.length_a   1.000
_cell.length_b   1.000
_cell.length_c   1.000
_cell.angle_alpha   90.00
_cell.angle_beta   90.00
_cell.angle_gamma   90.00
#
_symmetry.space_group_name_H-M   'P 1'
#
loop_
_entity.id
_entity.type
_entity.pdbx_description
1 polymer ?
#
loop_
_entity_poly.entity_id
_entity_poly.type
_entity_poly.pdbx_seq_one_letter_code
_entity_poly.pdbx_strand_id
1 'polypeptide(L)'
;MTKNVLSDAQITALTAAQRRELIQRLERPMADLRPKGFAAKLTQAHLGLMTGGAVFMIPWIVYLGFTLPQNYTVRDWPLTWLGFDSLLVVFMAATAILTWLHRQVLVLPAFTTGILLLCDAWFDVTTASPAELRASVLTALLGGVPLAFVLIVGALSLVRLNARRLWLLEPGQSLWRLPLLP
;
A
#
# COMPACT_ATOMS: atom_id res chain seq x y z
N MET A 1 -24.63 15.74 -31.90
CA MET A 1 -25.18 14.38 -31.64
C MET A 1 -24.04 13.41 -31.80
N THR A 2 -23.47 12.95 -30.71
CA THR A 2 -22.47 11.87 -30.70
C THR A 2 -23.17 10.57 -31.10
N LYS A 3 -22.82 10.03 -32.25
CA LYS A 3 -23.31 8.76 -32.76
C LYS A 3 -22.80 7.68 -31.80
N ASN A 4 -23.68 7.07 -30.99
CA ASN A 4 -23.27 5.96 -30.12
C ASN A 4 -22.66 4.85 -30.99
N VAL A 5 -21.41 4.49 -30.73
CA VAL A 5 -20.67 3.45 -31.47
C VAL A 5 -21.36 2.08 -31.29
N LEU A 6 -21.96 1.85 -30.10
CA LEU A 6 -22.80 0.70 -29.79
C LEU A 6 -24.10 1.21 -29.16
N SER A 7 -25.23 0.62 -29.53
CA SER A 7 -26.52 0.91 -28.87
C SER A 7 -26.62 0.14 -27.56
N ASP A 8 -27.45 0.65 -26.61
CA ASP A 8 -27.72 -0.02 -25.34
C ASP A 8 -28.22 -1.45 -25.52
N ALA A 9 -29.04 -1.69 -26.55
CA ALA A 9 -29.50 -3.04 -26.90
C ALA A 9 -28.36 -3.96 -27.31
N GLN A 10 -27.39 -3.47 -28.09
CA GLN A 10 -26.20 -4.25 -28.45
C GLN A 10 -25.31 -4.54 -27.25
N ILE A 11 -25.11 -3.58 -26.34
CA ILE A 11 -24.35 -3.77 -25.10
C ILE A 11 -25.04 -4.80 -24.20
N THR A 12 -26.37 -4.74 -24.09
CA THR A 12 -27.16 -5.65 -23.26
C THR A 12 -27.15 -7.07 -23.80
N ALA A 13 -27.13 -7.23 -25.12
CA ALA A 13 -27.07 -8.54 -25.79
C ALA A 13 -25.72 -9.27 -25.69
N LEU A 14 -24.64 -8.56 -25.30
CA LEU A 14 -23.33 -9.17 -25.12
C LEU A 14 -23.32 -10.16 -23.94
N THR A 15 -22.76 -11.33 -24.14
CA THR A 15 -22.45 -12.29 -23.07
C THR A 15 -21.39 -11.72 -22.12
N ALA A 16 -21.29 -12.30 -20.92
CA ALA A 16 -20.27 -11.87 -19.94
C ALA A 16 -18.81 -12.06 -20.49
N ALA A 17 -18.58 -13.03 -21.36
CA ALA A 17 -17.28 -13.25 -22.02
C ALA A 17 -17.00 -12.14 -23.05
N GLN A 18 -17.98 -11.82 -23.90
CA GLN A 18 -17.85 -10.76 -24.90
C GLN A 18 -17.67 -9.37 -24.28
N ARG A 19 -18.36 -9.08 -23.17
CA ARG A 19 -18.15 -7.83 -22.41
C ARG A 19 -16.73 -7.73 -21.89
N ARG A 20 -16.19 -8.80 -21.29
CA ARG A 20 -14.80 -8.82 -20.81
C ARG A 20 -13.80 -8.61 -21.94
N GLU A 21 -14.00 -9.26 -23.08
CA GLU A 21 -13.14 -9.10 -24.26
C GLU A 21 -13.20 -7.66 -24.79
N LEU A 22 -14.39 -7.07 -24.87
CA LEU A 22 -14.57 -5.67 -25.29
C LEU A 22 -13.83 -4.71 -24.34
N ILE A 23 -13.98 -4.89 -23.02
CA ILE A 23 -13.24 -4.10 -22.02
C ILE A 23 -11.73 -4.23 -22.23
N GLN A 24 -11.21 -5.45 -22.43
CA GLN A 24 -9.78 -5.67 -22.68
C GLN A 24 -9.28 -4.96 -23.95
N ARG A 25 -10.07 -4.94 -25.00
CA ARG A 25 -9.74 -4.24 -26.27
C ARG A 25 -9.78 -2.71 -26.12
N LEU A 26 -10.68 -2.21 -25.26
CA LEU A 26 -10.82 -0.78 -24.97
C LEU A 26 -9.82 -0.28 -23.94
N GLU A 27 -9.20 -1.17 -23.15
CA GLU A 27 -8.19 -0.79 -22.16
C GLU A 27 -6.97 -0.14 -22.84
N ARG A 28 -6.43 0.89 -22.20
CA ARG A 28 -5.17 1.51 -22.64
C ARG A 28 -4.01 0.54 -22.41
N PRO A 29 -3.15 0.32 -23.43
CA PRO A 29 -1.96 -0.52 -23.25
C PRO A 29 -1.09 0.00 -22.11
N MET A 30 -0.59 -0.90 -21.26
CA MET A 30 0.28 -0.52 -20.13
C MET A 30 1.57 0.16 -20.60
N ALA A 31 2.03 -0.15 -21.82
CA ALA A 31 3.20 0.49 -22.42
C ALA A 31 3.02 2.00 -22.62
N ASP A 32 1.78 2.46 -22.87
CA ASP A 32 1.45 3.87 -23.08
C ASP A 32 1.36 4.65 -21.76
N LEU A 33 1.20 3.94 -20.63
CA LEU A 33 0.99 4.52 -19.32
C LEU A 33 2.25 4.60 -18.45
N ARG A 34 3.29 3.81 -18.79
CA ARG A 34 4.55 3.74 -18.01
C ARG A 34 5.78 3.65 -18.89
N PRO A 35 6.89 4.31 -18.52
CA PRO A 35 8.20 4.11 -19.15
C PRO A 35 8.64 2.64 -19.01
N LYS A 36 9.23 2.08 -20.08
CA LYS A 36 9.75 0.72 -20.12
C LYS A 36 10.78 0.50 -19.00
N GLY A 37 10.63 -0.56 -18.21
CA GLY A 37 11.57 -0.94 -17.13
C GLY A 37 11.31 -0.27 -15.77
N PHE A 38 10.59 0.83 -15.67
CA PHE A 38 10.31 1.50 -14.40
C PHE A 38 9.41 0.65 -13.48
N ALA A 39 8.40 0.00 -14.05
CA ALA A 39 7.48 -0.84 -13.29
C ALA A 39 8.18 -2.04 -12.64
N ALA A 40 9.08 -2.71 -13.35
CA ALA A 40 9.82 -3.87 -12.82
C ALA A 40 10.76 -3.47 -11.69
N LYS A 41 11.51 -2.38 -11.85
CA LYS A 41 12.41 -1.86 -10.80
C LYS A 41 11.65 -1.45 -9.54
N LEU A 42 10.50 -0.78 -9.70
CA LEU A 42 9.67 -0.37 -8.56
C LEU A 42 9.07 -1.58 -7.84
N THR A 43 8.62 -2.61 -8.56
CA THR A 43 8.09 -3.85 -7.98
C THR A 43 9.19 -4.60 -7.22
N GLN A 44 10.40 -4.71 -7.77
CA GLN A 44 11.54 -5.34 -7.11
C GLN A 44 11.96 -4.58 -5.85
N ALA A 45 12.03 -3.24 -5.92
CA ALA A 45 12.34 -2.42 -4.77
C ALA A 45 11.29 -2.57 -3.65
N HIS A 46 9.99 -2.57 -4.01
CA HIS A 46 8.90 -2.82 -3.06
C HIS A 46 9.00 -4.21 -2.41
N LEU A 47 9.21 -5.25 -3.20
CA LEU A 47 9.32 -6.62 -2.70
C LEU A 47 10.52 -6.77 -1.77
N GLY A 48 11.69 -6.28 -2.17
CA GLY A 48 12.89 -6.32 -1.34
C GLY A 48 12.73 -5.55 -0.03
N LEU A 49 12.14 -4.36 -0.08
CA LEU A 49 11.91 -3.52 1.08
C LEU A 49 10.90 -4.15 2.05
N MET A 50 9.80 -4.73 1.55
CA MET A 50 8.79 -5.37 2.39
C MET A 50 9.30 -6.68 2.99
N THR A 51 9.98 -7.51 2.20
CA THR A 51 10.54 -8.77 2.70
C THR A 51 11.65 -8.48 3.73
N GLY A 52 12.55 -7.55 3.44
CA GLY A 52 13.60 -7.14 4.37
C GLY A 52 13.04 -6.56 5.66
N GLY A 53 12.01 -5.71 5.56
CA GLY A 53 11.32 -5.14 6.71
C GLY A 53 10.65 -6.21 7.58
N ALA A 54 9.90 -7.13 6.99
CA ALA A 54 9.24 -8.21 7.73
C ALA A 54 10.26 -9.12 8.45
N VAL A 55 11.35 -9.48 7.78
CA VAL A 55 12.44 -10.27 8.39
C VAL A 55 13.11 -9.50 9.53
N PHE A 56 13.32 -8.20 9.39
CA PHE A 56 13.91 -7.36 10.43
C PHE A 56 12.99 -7.19 11.64
N MET A 57 11.67 -7.05 11.41
CA MET A 57 10.69 -6.87 12.48
C MET A 57 10.58 -8.08 13.43
N ILE A 58 10.83 -9.30 12.97
CA ILE A 58 10.78 -10.50 13.84
C ILE A 58 11.78 -10.40 15.01
N PRO A 59 13.12 -10.23 14.77
CA PRO A 59 14.07 -10.06 15.88
C PRO A 59 13.79 -8.78 16.69
N TRP A 60 13.24 -7.73 16.08
CA TRP A 60 12.86 -6.52 16.78
C TRP A 60 11.75 -6.75 17.80
N ILE A 61 10.67 -7.46 17.43
CA ILE A 61 9.58 -7.84 18.34
C ILE A 61 10.11 -8.68 19.50
N VAL A 62 10.98 -9.65 19.22
CA VAL A 62 11.62 -10.47 20.24
C VAL A 62 12.44 -9.60 21.20
N TYR A 63 13.23 -8.68 20.68
CA TYR A 63 13.99 -7.73 21.48
C TYR A 63 13.09 -6.87 22.39
N LEU A 64 12.01 -6.30 21.85
CA LEU A 64 11.03 -5.55 22.62
C LEU A 64 10.39 -6.37 23.75
N GLY A 65 10.02 -7.62 23.48
CA GLY A 65 9.45 -8.53 24.47
C GLY A 65 10.33 -8.75 25.70
N PHE A 66 11.66 -8.64 25.54
CA PHE A 66 12.63 -8.79 26.64
C PHE A 66 13.07 -7.47 27.28
N THR A 67 12.94 -6.34 26.57
CA THR A 67 13.53 -5.06 27.02
C THR A 67 12.51 -4.04 27.48
N LEU A 68 11.22 -4.19 27.14
CA LEU A 68 10.19 -3.27 27.58
C LEU A 68 10.09 -3.28 29.12
N PRO A 69 10.16 -2.11 29.77
CA PRO A 69 10.10 -2.01 31.23
C PRO A 69 8.72 -2.44 31.74
N GLN A 70 8.69 -3.35 32.71
CA GLN A 70 7.46 -3.83 33.34
C GLN A 70 6.77 -2.81 34.27
N ASN A 71 7.43 -1.70 34.57
CA ASN A 71 7.00 -0.71 35.55
C ASN A 71 6.27 0.50 34.93
N TYR A 72 5.66 0.35 33.76
CA TYR A 72 4.77 1.37 33.23
C TYR A 72 3.42 1.29 33.93
N THR A 73 2.83 2.44 34.27
CA THR A 73 1.52 2.57 34.92
C THR A 73 0.36 2.05 34.08
N VAL A 74 0.63 1.69 32.80
CA VAL A 74 -0.32 1.04 31.89
C VAL A 74 -0.26 -0.47 32.11
N ARG A 75 -1.42 -1.06 32.42
CA ARG A 75 -1.57 -2.44 32.87
C ARG A 75 -0.95 -3.47 31.94
N ASP A 76 -1.06 -3.29 30.63
CA ASP A 76 -0.67 -4.28 29.61
C ASP A 76 0.20 -3.65 28.52
N TRP A 77 1.13 -2.76 28.90
CA TRP A 77 2.02 -2.05 27.98
C TRP A 77 2.79 -2.95 27.01
N PRO A 78 3.45 -4.03 27.47
CA PRO A 78 4.14 -4.93 26.56
C PRO A 78 3.21 -5.61 25.57
N LEU A 79 2.00 -6.00 26.01
CA LEU A 79 1.01 -6.65 25.13
C LEU A 79 0.49 -5.69 24.06
N THR A 80 0.33 -4.41 24.42
CA THR A 80 -0.11 -3.38 23.45
C THR A 80 0.89 -3.23 22.31
N TRP A 81 2.18 -3.09 22.64
CA TRP A 81 3.24 -2.97 21.64
C TRP A 81 3.43 -4.25 20.83
N LEU A 82 3.50 -5.38 21.49
CA LEU A 82 3.65 -6.68 20.82
C LEU A 82 2.49 -6.96 19.86
N GLY A 83 1.27 -6.61 20.27
CA GLY A 83 0.08 -6.75 19.43
C GLY A 83 0.12 -5.83 18.22
N PHE A 84 0.51 -4.57 18.40
CA PHE A 84 0.63 -3.59 17.34
C PHE A 84 1.70 -4.00 16.31
N ASP A 85 2.89 -4.35 16.77
CA ASP A 85 3.99 -4.78 15.89
C ASP A 85 3.66 -6.09 15.15
N SER A 86 2.96 -7.01 15.83
CA SER A 86 2.49 -8.24 15.17
C SER A 86 1.51 -7.93 14.05
N LEU A 87 0.59 -6.98 14.28
CA LEU A 87 -0.33 -6.52 13.24
C LEU A 87 0.42 -5.88 12.06
N LEU A 88 1.41 -5.04 12.34
CA LEU A 88 2.25 -4.42 11.34
C LEU A 88 2.98 -5.47 10.48
N VAL A 89 3.57 -6.49 11.12
CA VAL A 89 4.24 -7.61 10.42
C VAL A 89 3.26 -8.38 9.53
N VAL A 90 2.04 -8.65 9.99
CA VAL A 90 1.01 -9.33 9.19
C VAL A 90 0.68 -8.53 7.92
N PHE A 91 0.47 -7.21 8.04
CA PHE A 91 0.18 -6.36 6.89
C PHE A 91 1.39 -6.20 5.96
N MET A 92 2.61 -6.13 6.49
CA MET A 92 3.84 -6.14 5.69
C MET A 92 3.99 -7.44 4.91
N ALA A 93 3.79 -8.58 5.56
CA ALA A 93 3.84 -9.89 4.91
C ALA A 93 2.76 -10.03 3.83
N ALA A 94 1.52 -9.62 4.12
CA ALA A 94 0.45 -9.60 3.13
C ALA A 94 0.79 -8.72 1.93
N THR A 95 1.38 -7.54 2.17
CA THR A 95 1.85 -6.63 1.11
C THR A 95 2.93 -7.30 0.25
N ALA A 96 3.92 -7.95 0.87
CA ALA A 96 4.99 -8.65 0.16
C ALA A 96 4.44 -9.83 -0.68
N ILE A 97 3.59 -10.68 -0.08
CA ILE A 97 2.99 -11.83 -0.75
C ILE A 97 2.14 -11.39 -1.96
N LEU A 98 1.26 -10.40 -1.77
CA LEU A 98 0.40 -9.92 -2.85
C LEU A 98 1.18 -9.19 -3.94
N THR A 99 2.31 -8.54 -3.60
CA THR A 99 3.25 -7.98 -4.57
C THR A 99 3.88 -9.10 -5.40
N TRP A 100 4.35 -10.16 -4.75
CA TRP A 100 4.93 -11.33 -5.44
C TRP A 100 3.92 -12.04 -6.34
N LEU A 101 2.68 -12.20 -5.85
CA LEU A 101 1.58 -12.80 -6.61
C LEU A 101 1.00 -11.85 -7.70
N HIS A 102 1.49 -10.61 -7.82
CA HIS A 102 1.03 -9.59 -8.77
C HIS A 102 -0.49 -9.33 -8.67
N ARG A 103 -1.06 -9.38 -7.45
CA ARG A 103 -2.50 -9.20 -7.23
C ARG A 103 -2.84 -7.73 -6.99
N GLN A 104 -3.88 -7.23 -7.66
CA GLN A 104 -4.32 -5.82 -7.51
C GLN A 104 -4.82 -5.49 -6.09
N VAL A 105 -5.30 -6.48 -5.35
CA VAL A 105 -5.72 -6.36 -3.94
C VAL A 105 -4.57 -5.86 -3.04
N LEU A 106 -3.31 -5.96 -3.48
CA LEU A 106 -2.13 -5.35 -2.86
C LEU A 106 -2.36 -3.91 -2.37
N VAL A 107 -3.18 -3.13 -3.06
CA VAL A 107 -3.45 -1.72 -2.70
C VAL A 107 -3.92 -1.58 -1.26
N LEU A 108 -4.78 -2.49 -0.80
CA LEU A 108 -5.34 -2.44 0.55
C LEU A 108 -4.26 -2.64 1.64
N PRO A 109 -3.54 -3.77 1.68
CA PRO A 109 -2.53 -3.96 2.71
C PRO A 109 -1.35 -2.99 2.57
N ALA A 110 -0.96 -2.57 1.36
CA ALA A 110 0.11 -1.60 1.18
C ALA A 110 -0.25 -0.23 1.77
N PHE A 111 -1.45 0.26 1.53
CA PHE A 111 -1.93 1.51 2.12
C PHE A 111 -2.03 1.39 3.64
N THR A 112 -2.61 0.31 4.15
CA THR A 112 -2.75 0.06 5.59
C THR A 112 -1.39 -0.03 6.27
N THR A 113 -0.43 -0.76 5.70
CA THR A 113 0.95 -0.82 6.22
C THR A 113 1.57 0.57 6.30
N GLY A 114 1.38 1.40 5.26
CA GLY A 114 1.89 2.78 5.28
C GLY A 114 1.31 3.61 6.42
N ILE A 115 0.00 3.50 6.69
CA ILE A 115 -0.63 4.20 7.82
C ILE A 115 -0.14 3.66 9.17
N LEU A 116 -0.04 2.32 9.31
CA LEU A 116 0.47 1.71 10.54
C LEU A 116 1.90 2.14 10.85
N LEU A 117 2.78 2.26 9.85
CA LEU A 117 4.15 2.77 10.02
C LEU A 117 4.19 4.24 10.46
N LEU A 118 3.24 5.07 10.03
CA LEU A 118 3.14 6.45 10.54
C LEU A 118 2.68 6.47 12.01
N CYS A 119 1.74 5.59 12.38
CA CYS A 119 1.31 5.43 13.76
C CYS A 119 2.46 4.93 14.65
N ASP A 120 3.22 3.94 14.16
CA ASP A 120 4.39 3.40 14.81
C ASP A 120 5.44 4.50 15.09
N ALA A 121 5.83 5.23 14.05
CA ALA A 121 6.76 6.35 14.19
C ALA A 121 6.27 7.44 15.17
N TRP A 122 4.96 7.71 15.18
CA TRP A 122 4.36 8.64 16.12
C TRP A 122 4.46 8.12 17.56
N PHE A 123 4.08 6.88 17.82
CA PHE A 123 4.12 6.28 19.14
C PHE A 123 5.56 6.14 19.62
N ASP A 124 6.48 5.68 18.79
CA ASP A 124 7.90 5.58 19.13
C ASP A 124 8.47 6.90 19.64
N VAL A 125 8.18 8.00 18.94
CA VAL A 125 8.69 9.32 19.31
C VAL A 125 8.00 9.87 20.57
N THR A 126 6.68 9.65 20.70
CA THR A 126 5.90 10.24 21.80
C THR A 126 6.03 9.46 23.10
N THR A 127 6.38 8.18 23.06
CA THR A 127 6.52 7.33 24.24
C THR A 127 7.99 7.09 24.63
N ALA A 128 8.93 7.55 23.80
CA ALA A 128 10.37 7.41 24.06
C ALA A 128 10.80 8.14 25.34
N SER A 129 11.65 7.50 26.13
CA SER A 129 12.35 8.17 27.23
C SER A 129 13.33 9.22 26.68
N PRO A 130 13.77 10.20 27.49
CA PRO A 130 14.76 11.21 27.07
C PRO A 130 16.06 10.63 26.51
N ALA A 131 16.45 9.43 26.96
CA ALA A 131 17.64 8.73 26.46
C ALA A 131 17.44 8.10 25.08
N GLU A 132 16.20 7.65 24.79
CA GLU A 132 15.82 6.93 23.57
C GLU A 132 15.33 7.86 22.46
N LEU A 133 14.86 9.07 22.82
CA LEU A 133 14.21 9.99 21.88
C LEU A 133 15.01 10.23 20.60
N ARG A 134 16.34 10.36 20.69
CA ARG A 134 17.19 10.58 19.49
C ARG A 134 17.15 9.36 18.56
N ALA A 135 17.21 8.17 19.12
CA ALA A 135 17.15 6.93 18.32
C ALA A 135 15.77 6.79 17.67
N SER A 136 14.68 7.00 18.43
CA SER A 136 13.30 6.96 17.90
C SER A 136 13.07 7.96 16.77
N VAL A 137 13.54 9.20 16.91
CA VAL A 137 13.42 10.22 15.85
C VAL A 137 14.24 9.82 14.61
N LEU A 138 15.45 9.29 14.79
CA LEU A 138 16.26 8.86 13.63
C LEU A 138 15.64 7.65 12.92
N THR A 139 15.16 6.66 13.64
CA THR A 139 14.48 5.49 13.05
C THR A 139 13.20 5.88 12.34
N ALA A 140 12.40 6.79 12.93
CA ALA A 140 11.21 7.32 12.30
C ALA A 140 11.53 8.06 10.99
N LEU A 141 12.50 8.98 11.00
CA LEU A 141 12.83 9.82 9.83
C LEU A 141 13.56 9.06 8.72
N LEU A 142 14.42 8.10 9.06
CA LEU A 142 15.21 7.35 8.07
C LEU A 142 14.57 6.05 7.63
N GLY A 143 13.65 5.49 8.42
CA GLY A 143 13.00 4.20 8.16
C GLY A 143 11.49 4.32 8.01
N GLY A 144 10.77 4.47 9.12
CA GLY A 144 9.31 4.36 9.16
C GLY A 144 8.58 5.32 8.23
N VAL A 145 8.87 6.63 8.33
CA VAL A 145 8.19 7.67 7.53
C VAL A 145 8.48 7.57 6.03
N PRO A 146 9.73 7.41 5.56
CA PRO A 146 10.02 7.22 4.14
C PRO A 146 9.36 5.97 3.57
N LEU A 147 9.36 4.86 4.30
CA LEU A 147 8.71 3.62 3.89
C LEU A 147 7.20 3.78 3.81
N ALA A 148 6.58 4.41 4.80
CA ALA A 148 5.16 4.73 4.79
C ALA A 148 4.78 5.57 3.56
N PHE A 149 5.57 6.61 3.26
CA PHE A 149 5.36 7.45 2.09
C PHE A 149 5.41 6.64 0.78
N VAL A 150 6.42 5.79 0.61
CA VAL A 150 6.56 4.92 -0.58
C VAL A 150 5.35 4.01 -0.74
N LEU A 151 4.87 3.40 0.35
CA LEU A 151 3.72 2.50 0.34
C LEU A 151 2.41 3.21 0.01
N ILE A 152 2.15 4.34 0.65
CA ILE A 152 0.93 5.13 0.43
C ILE A 152 0.90 5.67 -1.01
N VAL A 153 1.99 6.30 -1.46
CA VAL A 153 2.08 6.83 -2.82
C VAL A 153 2.03 5.70 -3.85
N GLY A 154 2.67 4.57 -3.56
CA GLY A 154 2.62 3.36 -4.40
C GLY A 154 1.20 2.83 -4.55
N ALA A 155 0.47 2.66 -3.44
CA ALA A 155 -0.92 2.22 -3.43
C ALA A 155 -1.83 3.18 -4.22
N LEU A 156 -1.75 4.48 -3.96
CA LEU A 156 -2.51 5.50 -4.68
C LEU A 156 -2.16 5.54 -6.18
N SER A 157 -0.89 5.31 -6.52
CA SER A 157 -0.44 5.25 -7.92
C SER A 157 -1.03 4.06 -8.66
N LEU A 158 -1.17 2.90 -8.00
CA LEU A 158 -1.83 1.72 -8.56
C LEU A 158 -3.32 1.97 -8.81
N VAL A 159 -4.02 2.59 -7.86
CA VAL A 159 -5.43 2.99 -8.04
C VAL A 159 -5.55 3.94 -9.24
N ARG A 160 -4.69 4.96 -9.30
CA ARG A 160 -4.68 5.93 -10.41
C ARG A 160 -4.40 5.28 -11.77
N LEU A 161 -3.48 4.32 -11.80
CA LEU A 161 -3.14 3.59 -13.02
C LEU A 161 -4.32 2.75 -13.51
N ASN A 162 -4.98 2.03 -12.60
CA ASN A 162 -6.17 1.24 -12.94
C ASN A 162 -7.33 2.12 -13.44
N ALA A 163 -7.56 3.25 -12.77
CA ALA A 163 -8.58 4.21 -13.20
C ALA A 163 -8.28 4.78 -14.59
N ARG A 164 -7.02 5.08 -14.91
CA ARG A 164 -6.62 5.53 -16.25
C ARG A 164 -6.74 4.44 -17.31
N ARG A 165 -6.39 3.20 -16.95
CA ARG A 165 -6.50 2.04 -17.84
C ARG A 165 -7.94 1.80 -18.28
N LEU A 166 -8.88 1.96 -17.37
CA LEU A 166 -10.32 1.79 -17.62
C LEU A 166 -11.01 3.06 -18.15
N TRP A 167 -10.26 4.07 -18.57
CA TRP A 167 -10.78 5.35 -19.09
C TRP A 167 -11.63 6.15 -18.08
N LEU A 168 -11.56 5.82 -16.80
CA LEU A 168 -12.25 6.56 -15.76
C LEU A 168 -11.59 7.92 -15.46
N LEU A 169 -10.32 8.09 -15.86
CA LEU A 169 -9.54 9.32 -15.69
C LEU A 169 -8.94 9.79 -17.01
N GLU A 170 -9.27 11.01 -17.38
CA GLU A 170 -8.62 11.72 -18.47
C GLU A 170 -7.19 12.19 -18.08
N PRO A 171 -6.29 12.43 -19.08
CA PRO A 171 -4.98 13.00 -18.80
C PRO A 171 -5.09 14.33 -18.04
N GLY A 172 -4.42 14.42 -16.90
CA GLY A 172 -4.44 15.63 -16.06
C GLY A 172 -5.52 15.67 -14.97
N GLN A 173 -6.49 14.75 -14.97
CA GLN A 173 -7.50 14.69 -13.91
C GLN A 173 -6.95 14.06 -12.63
N SER A 174 -7.45 14.55 -11.48
CA SER A 174 -7.12 14.03 -10.14
C SER A 174 -8.05 12.88 -9.75
N LEU A 175 -7.51 11.87 -9.03
CA LEU A 175 -8.29 10.79 -8.41
C LEU A 175 -9.44 11.31 -7.52
N TRP A 176 -9.20 12.42 -6.83
CA TRP A 176 -10.15 13.02 -5.89
C TRP A 176 -11.42 13.58 -6.56
N ARG A 177 -11.44 13.66 -7.87
CA ARG A 177 -12.61 14.11 -8.66
C ARG A 177 -13.43 12.96 -9.24
N LEU A 178 -13.02 11.72 -9.04
CA LEU A 178 -13.81 10.57 -9.45
C LEU A 178 -15.05 10.45 -8.56
N PRO A 179 -16.25 10.36 -9.14
CA PRO A 179 -17.45 10.06 -8.36
C PRO A 179 -17.35 8.65 -7.76
N LEU A 180 -17.92 8.47 -6.58
CA LEU A 180 -17.94 7.18 -5.88
C LEU A 180 -18.69 6.10 -6.68
N LEU A 181 -19.77 6.50 -7.34
CA LEU A 181 -20.57 5.67 -8.26
C LEU A 181 -21.15 6.59 -9.34
N PRO A 182 -21.30 6.11 -10.58
CA PRO A 182 -21.98 6.86 -11.63
C PRO A 182 -23.46 7.00 -11.33
#